data_b2a6facfe22fb6af1c61164270e1f725
#
_entry.id   b2a6facfe22fb6af1c61164270e1f725
#
_cell.length_a   1.000
_cell.length_b   1.000
_cell.length_c   1.000
_cell.angle_alpha   90.00
_cell.angle_beta   90.00
_cell.angle_gamma   90.00
#
_symmetry.space_group_name_H-M   'P 1'
#
loop_
_entity.id
_entity.type
_entity.pdbx_description
1 polymer ?
#
loop_
_entity_poly.entity_id
_entity_poly.type
_entity_poly.pdbx_seq_one_letter_code
_entity_poly.pdbx_strand_id
1 'polypeptide(L)'
;MKPILSDATAAPAWVVIQLLEECNLRCRMCYEWGEAGSYHALDKLAQLDLELVLRTVRECLPHRPSFEFFGGEPMLYPGIWEVIRAIREGGCELAFPTNGTLLEAHAARLVEQGPTRLWVSLDGPAEINDRQRGRGVFKRVMRGLQALEAAKRTAGSRYPELGITYVVTPSNADHVADFFLRGIDLSLLSCVSIELQSYATREQAQAYGQALSTHFGVASTPCANGYVRDPAIFSGIDMEALTAQLVEVSAACAQRGILFHSQPQTLEVENIRNYFSARWQAMIDRRSRCAIPWITAEISARGEVTTCHTFNDLPVGNIHEHSLLDIWRGERLKQLRGYLREQLFPICTACCRYWGGAGALPAPRKRDA
;
A
#
# COMPACT_ATOMS: atom_id res chain seq x y z
N MET A 1 -19.12 4.86 -21.65
CA MET A 1 -18.63 4.78 -20.25
C MET A 1 -18.76 6.15 -19.63
N LYS A 2 -19.66 6.34 -18.64
CA LYS A 2 -19.83 7.64 -17.96
C LYS A 2 -18.55 7.98 -17.19
N PRO A 3 -18.16 9.24 -17.12
CA PRO A 3 -16.91 9.62 -16.47
C PRO A 3 -17.00 9.31 -14.97
N ILE A 4 -16.15 8.41 -14.49
CA ILE A 4 -15.91 8.11 -13.07
C ILE A 4 -15.34 9.37 -12.33
N LEU A 5 -15.05 10.42 -13.08
CA LEU A 5 -14.35 11.62 -12.62
C LEU A 5 -15.32 12.79 -12.36
N SER A 6 -16.39 12.53 -11.59
CA SER A 6 -17.28 13.62 -11.14
C SER A 6 -16.74 14.21 -9.82
N ASP A 7 -16.61 15.54 -9.74
CA ASP A 7 -16.30 16.25 -8.49
C ASP A 7 -17.44 16.21 -7.47
N ALA A 8 -18.56 15.60 -7.84
CA ALA A 8 -19.77 15.53 -7.02
C ALA A 8 -19.75 14.37 -6.00
N THR A 9 -18.62 13.69 -5.78
CA THR A 9 -18.55 12.68 -4.71
C THR A 9 -18.61 13.35 -3.35
N ALA A 10 -19.64 13.03 -2.56
CA ALA A 10 -19.89 13.64 -1.25
C ALA A 10 -18.77 13.35 -0.25
N ALA A 11 -18.07 12.20 -0.38
CA ALA A 11 -17.02 11.72 0.49
C ALA A 11 -16.08 10.79 -0.28
N PRO A 12 -14.85 10.53 0.23
CA PRO A 12 -13.98 9.50 -0.31
C PRO A 12 -14.59 8.11 -0.11
N ALA A 13 -14.40 7.23 -1.10
CA ALA A 13 -14.79 5.82 -0.99
C ALA A 13 -13.72 4.98 -0.26
N TRP A 14 -12.52 5.49 -0.17
CA TRP A 14 -11.40 4.85 0.50
C TRP A 14 -10.63 5.89 1.33
N VAL A 15 -10.50 5.62 2.63
CA VAL A 15 -9.77 6.49 3.57
C VAL A 15 -8.57 5.72 4.09
N VAL A 16 -7.38 6.20 3.75
CA VAL A 16 -6.10 5.66 4.22
C VAL A 16 -5.58 6.54 5.34
N ILE A 17 -5.23 5.96 6.48
CA ILE A 17 -4.74 6.69 7.64
C ILE A 17 -3.36 6.16 8.02
N GLN A 18 -2.33 6.96 7.79
CA GLN A 18 -1.01 6.72 8.33
C GLN A 18 -1.01 7.11 9.81
N LEU A 19 -1.19 6.12 10.69
CA LEU A 19 -1.35 6.34 12.13
C LEU A 19 -0.09 6.91 12.79
N LEU A 20 1.09 6.48 12.32
CA LEU A 20 2.39 6.84 12.88
C LEU A 20 3.51 6.64 11.84
N GLU A 21 4.62 7.34 12.05
CA GLU A 21 5.84 7.19 11.25
C GLU A 21 6.78 6.11 11.81
N GLU A 22 6.59 5.71 13.08
CA GLU A 22 7.47 4.73 13.75
C GLU A 22 7.29 3.32 13.16
N CYS A 23 8.41 2.61 12.97
CA CYS A 23 8.46 1.20 12.61
C CYS A 23 9.54 0.49 13.41
N ASN A 24 9.28 -0.74 13.82
CA ASN A 24 10.27 -1.58 14.51
C ASN A 24 11.19 -2.35 13.56
N LEU A 25 11.07 -2.13 12.24
CA LEU A 25 11.98 -2.68 11.23
C LEU A 25 12.66 -1.55 10.42
N ARG A 26 13.74 -1.93 9.73
CA ARG A 26 14.50 -1.07 8.80
C ARG A 26 14.74 -1.84 7.49
N CYS A 27 13.64 -2.16 6.79
CA CYS A 27 13.70 -2.95 5.56
C CYS A 27 14.48 -2.19 4.48
N ARG A 28 15.40 -2.86 3.80
CA ARG A 28 16.33 -2.22 2.84
C ARG A 28 15.63 -1.50 1.69
N MET A 29 14.53 -2.07 1.17
CA MET A 29 13.78 -1.51 0.05
C MET A 29 12.77 -0.44 0.46
N CYS A 30 12.53 -0.21 1.76
CA CYS A 30 11.53 0.73 2.24
C CYS A 30 11.83 2.14 1.76
N TYR A 31 10.84 2.81 1.19
CA TYR A 31 10.98 4.19 0.73
C TYR A 31 10.88 5.22 1.89
N GLU A 32 10.46 4.79 3.08
CA GLU A 32 10.45 5.59 4.30
C GLU A 32 11.71 5.35 5.14
N TRP A 33 12.02 4.10 5.48
CA TRP A 33 13.07 3.70 6.42
C TRP A 33 14.28 2.97 5.81
N GLY A 34 14.26 2.67 4.51
CA GLY A 34 15.40 2.06 3.81
C GLY A 34 16.57 3.03 3.65
N GLU A 35 17.68 2.57 3.04
CA GLU A 35 18.91 3.37 2.89
C GLU A 35 18.69 4.77 2.27
N ALA A 36 17.77 4.89 1.32
CA ALA A 36 17.40 6.16 0.70
C ALA A 36 16.03 6.66 1.19
N GLY A 37 15.57 6.17 2.33
CA GLY A 37 14.24 6.48 2.86
C GLY A 37 14.08 7.93 3.30
N SER A 38 12.88 8.47 3.09
CA SER A 38 12.56 9.87 3.39
C SER A 38 12.58 10.20 4.89
N TYR A 39 12.45 9.21 5.79
CA TYR A 39 12.35 9.44 7.23
C TYR A 39 13.70 9.61 7.95
N HIS A 40 14.81 9.33 7.28
CA HIS A 40 16.14 9.60 7.85
C HIS A 40 16.42 11.10 8.09
N ALA A 41 15.72 11.97 7.35
CA ALA A 41 15.85 13.41 7.47
C ALA A 41 14.89 14.04 8.51
N LEU A 42 14.06 13.24 9.19
CA LEU A 42 13.10 13.73 10.16
C LEU A 42 13.76 13.89 11.55
N ASP A 43 13.67 15.07 12.11
CA ASP A 43 14.15 15.35 13.48
C ASP A 43 13.30 14.64 14.54
N LYS A 44 12.01 14.49 14.28
CA LYS A 44 11.03 13.86 15.17
C LYS A 44 9.98 13.11 14.37
N LEU A 45 9.72 11.86 14.79
CA LEU A 45 8.65 11.05 14.26
C LEU A 45 7.30 11.52 14.75
N ALA A 46 6.31 11.50 13.86
CA ALA A 46 4.95 11.90 14.16
C ALA A 46 4.06 10.68 14.40
N GLN A 47 3.02 10.94 15.18
CA GLN A 47 1.92 10.03 15.45
C GLN A 47 0.64 10.86 15.56
N LEU A 48 -0.45 10.42 14.97
CA LEU A 48 -1.74 11.07 15.11
C LEU A 48 -2.29 10.94 16.54
N ASP A 49 -2.94 11.99 17.01
CA ASP A 49 -3.72 11.94 18.24
C ASP A 49 -4.95 11.03 18.08
N LEU A 50 -5.25 10.22 19.10
CA LEU A 50 -6.33 9.23 19.04
C LEU A 50 -7.70 9.88 18.84
N GLU A 51 -8.01 10.98 19.56
CA GLU A 51 -9.30 11.64 19.44
C GLU A 51 -9.48 12.30 18.06
N LEU A 52 -8.38 12.80 17.48
CA LEU A 52 -8.38 13.32 16.11
C LEU A 52 -8.71 12.21 15.11
N VAL A 53 -8.08 11.04 15.23
CA VAL A 53 -8.36 9.86 14.38
C VAL A 53 -9.81 9.42 14.54
N LEU A 54 -10.29 9.26 15.78
CA LEU A 54 -11.66 8.83 16.06
C LEU A 54 -12.70 9.83 15.54
N ARG A 55 -12.45 11.14 15.67
CA ARG A 55 -13.30 12.19 15.10
C ARG A 55 -13.38 12.04 13.58
N THR A 56 -12.24 11.91 12.90
CA THR A 56 -12.17 11.76 11.45
C THR A 56 -12.86 10.48 10.97
N VAL A 57 -12.67 9.37 11.67
CA VAL A 57 -13.39 8.11 11.40
C VAL A 57 -14.89 8.31 11.51
N ARG A 58 -15.37 8.83 12.65
CA ARG A 58 -16.82 9.05 12.91
C ARG A 58 -17.47 9.93 11.85
N GLU A 59 -16.78 10.96 11.38
CA GLU A 59 -17.24 11.83 10.29
C GLU A 59 -17.50 11.05 9.00
N CYS A 60 -16.67 10.05 8.70
CA CYS A 60 -16.74 9.27 7.47
C CYS A 60 -17.75 8.11 7.52
N LEU A 61 -18.06 7.55 8.71
CA LEU A 61 -18.93 6.37 8.87
C LEU A 61 -20.27 6.44 8.11
N PRO A 62 -20.99 7.59 8.06
CA PRO A 62 -22.25 7.69 7.32
C PRO A 62 -22.11 7.38 5.82
N HIS A 63 -20.92 7.58 5.26
CA HIS A 63 -20.61 7.33 3.85
C HIS A 63 -20.08 5.92 3.57
N ARG A 64 -19.83 5.13 4.62
CA ARG A 64 -19.34 3.74 4.56
C ARG A 64 -18.11 3.55 3.66
N PRO A 65 -17.04 4.32 3.81
CA PRO A 65 -15.82 4.08 3.07
C PRO A 65 -15.15 2.77 3.50
N SER A 66 -14.29 2.23 2.66
CA SER A 66 -13.29 1.27 3.12
C SER A 66 -12.17 2.05 3.82
N PHE A 67 -11.74 1.58 4.99
CA PHE A 67 -10.60 2.14 5.70
C PHE A 67 -9.36 1.27 5.49
N GLU A 68 -8.21 1.93 5.42
CA GLU A 68 -6.91 1.27 5.45
C GLU A 68 -5.99 2.02 6.42
N PHE A 69 -5.35 1.29 7.33
CA PHE A 69 -4.25 1.87 8.09
C PHE A 69 -2.97 1.74 7.29
N PHE A 70 -2.09 2.69 7.49
CA PHE A 70 -0.77 2.73 6.90
C PHE A 70 0.22 3.31 7.91
N GLY A 71 1.49 3.47 7.51
CA GLY A 71 2.53 4.09 8.32
C GLY A 71 3.77 3.23 8.42
N GLY A 72 4.54 3.44 9.47
CA GLY A 72 5.70 2.60 9.77
C GLY A 72 5.27 1.16 10.05
N GLU A 73 4.79 0.88 11.26
CA GLU A 73 4.10 -0.38 11.60
C GLU A 73 2.80 -0.04 12.33
N PRO A 74 1.62 -0.21 11.71
CA PRO A 74 0.35 0.17 12.33
C PRO A 74 0.10 -0.47 13.70
N MET A 75 0.55 -1.71 13.91
CA MET A 75 0.39 -2.42 15.17
C MET A 75 1.16 -1.81 16.36
N LEU A 76 2.04 -0.84 16.12
CA LEU A 76 2.70 -0.07 17.18
C LEU A 76 1.86 1.11 17.67
N TYR A 77 0.80 1.48 16.96
CA TYR A 77 -0.04 2.61 17.37
C TYR A 77 -0.80 2.28 18.66
N PRO A 78 -0.62 3.05 19.75
CA PRO A 78 -1.22 2.71 21.05
C PRO A 78 -2.74 2.63 21.03
N GLY A 79 -3.39 3.50 20.24
CA GLY A 79 -4.85 3.58 20.10
C GLY A 79 -5.44 2.69 18.99
N ILE A 80 -4.69 1.74 18.42
CA ILE A 80 -5.14 0.99 17.25
C ILE A 80 -6.46 0.25 17.48
N TRP A 81 -6.64 -0.31 18.66
CA TRP A 81 -7.82 -1.13 18.97
C TRP A 81 -9.10 -0.31 19.09
N GLU A 82 -9.01 0.88 19.64
CA GLU A 82 -10.10 1.85 19.72
C GLU A 82 -10.55 2.27 18.33
N VAL A 83 -9.60 2.54 17.44
CA VAL A 83 -9.88 2.91 16.05
C VAL A 83 -10.47 1.74 15.27
N ILE A 84 -9.90 0.52 15.40
CA ILE A 84 -10.46 -0.70 14.78
C ILE A 84 -11.91 -0.88 15.20
N ARG A 85 -12.20 -0.82 16.50
CA ARG A 85 -13.55 -0.97 17.05
C ARG A 85 -14.50 0.05 16.46
N ALA A 86 -14.14 1.34 16.46
CA ALA A 86 -14.98 2.40 15.91
C ALA A 86 -15.35 2.17 14.44
N ILE A 87 -14.38 1.75 13.61
CA ILE A 87 -14.60 1.43 12.20
C ILE A 87 -15.52 0.22 12.04
N ARG A 88 -15.27 -0.85 12.83
CA ARG A 88 -16.02 -2.10 12.73
C ARG A 88 -17.46 -1.95 13.23
N GLU A 89 -17.69 -1.28 14.35
CA GLU A 89 -19.02 -0.94 14.86
C GLU A 89 -19.80 -0.06 13.89
N GLY A 90 -19.11 0.85 13.18
CA GLY A 90 -19.67 1.63 12.08
C GLY A 90 -20.03 0.82 10.83
N GLY A 91 -19.77 -0.49 10.80
CA GLY A 91 -20.08 -1.39 9.69
C GLY A 91 -19.19 -1.20 8.46
N CYS A 92 -18.03 -0.58 8.62
CA CYS A 92 -17.06 -0.36 7.56
C CYS A 92 -16.03 -1.50 7.48
N GLU A 93 -15.48 -1.69 6.28
CA GLU A 93 -14.34 -2.57 6.09
C GLU A 93 -13.05 -1.88 6.52
N LEU A 94 -12.12 -2.68 7.04
CA LEU A 94 -10.79 -2.23 7.42
C LEU A 94 -9.76 -3.25 6.94
N ALA A 95 -8.75 -2.77 6.24
CA ALA A 95 -7.55 -3.55 5.91
C ALA A 95 -6.30 -2.79 6.37
N PHE A 96 -5.18 -3.47 6.58
CA PHE A 96 -3.89 -2.82 6.71
C PHE A 96 -2.72 -3.77 6.46
N PRO A 97 -1.61 -3.23 5.92
CA PRO A 97 -0.35 -3.93 5.86
C PRO A 97 0.29 -3.98 7.26
N THR A 98 0.99 -5.07 7.53
CA THR A 98 1.82 -5.23 8.72
C THR A 98 3.09 -5.98 8.36
N ASN A 99 4.18 -5.64 9.02
CA ASN A 99 5.41 -6.42 8.93
C ASN A 99 5.30 -7.78 9.64
N GLY A 100 4.20 -8.04 10.32
CA GLY A 100 3.84 -9.31 10.93
C GLY A 100 4.57 -9.67 12.22
N THR A 101 5.51 -8.86 12.69
CA THR A 101 6.32 -9.19 13.87
C THR A 101 5.56 -9.17 15.19
N LEU A 102 4.37 -8.57 15.21
CA LEU A 102 3.50 -8.46 16.39
C LEU A 102 2.29 -9.38 16.31
N LEU A 103 2.10 -10.16 15.26
CA LEU A 103 0.93 -11.02 15.06
C LEU A 103 0.77 -12.06 16.18
N GLU A 104 1.87 -12.70 16.62
CA GLU A 104 1.82 -13.73 17.68
C GLU A 104 1.22 -13.18 18.98
N ALA A 105 1.63 -11.98 19.39
CA ALA A 105 1.17 -11.34 20.61
C ALA A 105 -0.30 -10.89 20.55
N HIS A 106 -0.82 -10.62 19.36
CA HIS A 106 -2.14 -10.03 19.17
C HIS A 106 -3.13 -10.94 18.44
N ALA A 107 -2.77 -12.23 18.19
CA ALA A 107 -3.55 -13.14 17.37
C ALA A 107 -5.02 -13.27 17.82
N ALA A 108 -5.28 -13.53 19.10
CA ALA A 108 -6.63 -13.66 19.64
C ALA A 108 -7.44 -12.36 19.45
N ARG A 109 -6.85 -11.21 19.77
CA ARG A 109 -7.52 -9.91 19.67
C ARG A 109 -7.78 -9.49 18.22
N LEU A 110 -6.87 -9.84 17.29
CA LEU A 110 -7.08 -9.64 15.86
C LEU A 110 -8.26 -10.45 15.32
N VAL A 111 -8.50 -11.64 15.83
CA VAL A 111 -9.66 -12.46 15.45
C VAL A 111 -10.95 -11.94 16.07
N GLU A 112 -10.91 -11.53 17.32
CA GLU A 112 -12.09 -11.04 18.06
C GLU A 112 -12.56 -9.67 17.56
N GLN A 113 -11.66 -8.72 17.42
CA GLN A 113 -11.95 -7.31 17.17
C GLN A 113 -11.37 -6.78 15.86
N GLY A 114 -10.65 -7.60 15.13
CA GLY A 114 -9.71 -7.18 14.12
C GLY A 114 -10.30 -6.71 12.80
N PRO A 115 -9.41 -6.38 11.89
CA PRO A 115 -9.74 -5.90 10.55
C PRO A 115 -10.44 -6.97 9.72
N THR A 116 -10.99 -6.55 8.59
CA THR A 116 -11.52 -7.47 7.58
C THR A 116 -10.38 -8.25 6.92
N ARG A 117 -9.24 -7.57 6.68
CA ARG A 117 -8.06 -8.17 6.01
C ARG A 117 -6.76 -7.64 6.57
N LEU A 118 -5.76 -8.52 6.65
CA LEU A 118 -4.37 -8.20 6.92
C LEU A 118 -3.51 -8.52 5.70
N TRP A 119 -2.64 -7.57 5.33
CA TRP A 119 -1.60 -7.77 4.34
C TRP A 119 -0.26 -7.97 5.06
N VAL A 120 0.20 -9.22 5.14
CA VAL A 120 1.44 -9.56 5.83
C VAL A 120 2.60 -9.49 4.85
N SER A 121 3.62 -8.76 5.22
CA SER A 121 4.77 -8.51 4.36
C SER A 121 5.83 -9.60 4.51
N LEU A 122 6.05 -10.39 3.44
CA LEU A 122 7.10 -11.41 3.34
C LEU A 122 7.71 -11.38 1.94
N ASP A 123 9.03 -11.46 1.84
CA ASP A 123 9.78 -11.25 0.60
C ASP A 123 10.67 -12.44 0.23
N GLY A 124 10.30 -13.65 0.61
CA GLY A 124 11.04 -14.85 0.22
C GLY A 124 11.20 -15.88 1.32
N PRO A 125 11.95 -16.96 1.05
CA PRO A 125 12.38 -17.92 2.06
C PRO A 125 13.17 -17.24 3.19
N ALA A 126 13.35 -17.92 4.32
CA ALA A 126 13.84 -17.35 5.57
C ALA A 126 15.08 -16.46 5.43
N GLU A 127 16.13 -16.95 4.77
CA GLU A 127 17.40 -16.21 4.62
C GLU A 127 17.23 -14.97 3.71
N ILE A 128 16.45 -15.12 2.65
CA ILE A 128 16.19 -14.06 1.68
C ILE A 128 15.33 -12.96 2.31
N ASN A 129 14.24 -13.34 2.97
CA ASN A 129 13.39 -12.42 3.71
C ASN A 129 14.17 -11.67 4.79
N ASP A 130 14.98 -12.38 5.58
CA ASP A 130 15.73 -11.79 6.68
C ASP A 130 16.85 -10.85 6.20
N ARG A 131 17.44 -11.12 5.03
CA ARG A 131 18.39 -10.20 4.39
C ARG A 131 17.74 -8.86 4.02
N GLN A 132 16.49 -8.90 3.63
CA GLN A 132 15.73 -7.72 3.19
C GLN A 132 15.03 -6.98 4.34
N ARG A 133 14.44 -7.71 5.29
CA ARG A 133 13.60 -7.16 6.36
C ARG A 133 14.25 -7.13 7.75
N GLY A 134 15.27 -7.94 7.97
CA GLY A 134 16.02 -8.02 9.22
C GLY A 134 16.06 -9.42 9.79
N ARG A 135 17.13 -9.72 10.54
CA ARG A 135 17.43 -11.04 11.10
C ARG A 135 16.30 -11.56 12.00
N GLY A 136 15.81 -12.78 11.73
CA GLY A 136 14.81 -13.49 12.52
C GLY A 136 13.39 -13.00 12.29
N VAL A 137 13.17 -12.07 11.35
CA VAL A 137 11.82 -11.57 11.00
C VAL A 137 10.98 -12.68 10.43
N PHE A 138 11.48 -13.46 9.47
CA PHE A 138 10.73 -14.57 8.87
C PHE A 138 10.17 -15.52 9.94
N LYS A 139 11.01 -15.99 10.84
CA LYS A 139 10.60 -16.91 11.92
C LYS A 139 9.52 -16.32 12.82
N ARG A 140 9.63 -15.03 13.14
CA ARG A 140 8.62 -14.32 13.95
C ARG A 140 7.28 -14.23 13.24
N VAL A 141 7.29 -13.86 11.97
CA VAL A 141 6.08 -13.77 11.14
C VAL A 141 5.40 -15.11 11.00
N MET A 142 6.16 -16.17 10.72
CA MET A 142 5.59 -17.53 10.58
C MET A 142 4.92 -18.01 11.87
N ARG A 143 5.51 -17.75 13.07
CA ARG A 143 4.85 -18.02 14.35
C ARG A 143 3.57 -17.21 14.51
N GLY A 144 3.61 -15.92 14.11
CA GLY A 144 2.44 -15.07 14.14
C GLY A 144 1.29 -15.58 13.27
N LEU A 145 1.60 -16.03 12.04
CA LEU A 145 0.61 -16.66 11.15
C LEU A 145 0.01 -17.94 11.76
N GLN A 146 0.84 -18.80 12.36
CA GLN A 146 0.38 -20.01 13.05
C GLN A 146 -0.52 -19.68 14.24
N ALA A 147 -0.17 -18.68 15.06
CA ALA A 147 -0.96 -18.24 16.20
C ALA A 147 -2.32 -17.66 15.74
N LEU A 148 -2.31 -16.87 14.66
CA LEU A 148 -3.53 -16.30 14.10
C LEU A 148 -4.48 -17.38 13.55
N GLU A 149 -3.96 -18.37 12.85
CA GLU A 149 -4.76 -19.51 12.38
C GLU A 149 -5.30 -20.36 13.52
N ALA A 150 -4.53 -20.58 14.57
CA ALA A 150 -5.01 -21.26 15.78
C ALA A 150 -6.15 -20.48 16.44
N ALA A 151 -6.02 -19.17 16.58
CA ALA A 151 -7.06 -18.30 17.12
C ALA A 151 -8.33 -18.30 16.24
N LYS A 152 -8.19 -18.24 14.92
CA LYS A 152 -9.32 -18.33 13.96
C LYS A 152 -10.08 -19.65 14.12
N ARG A 153 -9.38 -20.78 14.21
CA ARG A 153 -10.01 -22.10 14.44
C ARG A 153 -10.76 -22.16 15.76
N THR A 154 -10.15 -21.63 16.82
CA THR A 154 -10.78 -21.60 18.15
C THR A 154 -12.06 -20.76 18.17
N ALA A 155 -12.06 -19.62 17.47
CA ALA A 155 -13.20 -18.71 17.41
C ALA A 155 -14.24 -19.09 16.32
N GLY A 156 -13.97 -20.09 15.48
CA GLY A 156 -14.81 -20.42 14.33
C GLY A 156 -14.89 -19.25 13.31
N SER A 157 -13.87 -18.39 13.25
CA SER A 157 -13.86 -17.19 12.43
C SER A 157 -13.01 -17.38 11.18
N ARG A 158 -13.48 -16.84 10.04
CA ARG A 158 -12.67 -16.71 8.84
C ARG A 158 -11.86 -15.40 8.81
N TYR A 159 -12.17 -14.47 9.70
CA TYR A 159 -11.52 -13.16 9.76
C TYR A 159 -10.41 -13.10 10.81
N PRO A 160 -9.40 -12.25 10.57
CA PRO A 160 -9.15 -11.50 9.34
C PRO A 160 -8.77 -12.41 8.17
N GLU A 161 -9.19 -12.03 6.94
CA GLU A 161 -8.62 -12.63 5.72
C GLU A 161 -7.13 -12.30 5.65
N LEU A 162 -6.31 -13.26 5.21
CA LEU A 162 -4.87 -13.06 5.08
C LEU A 162 -4.46 -12.85 3.62
N GLY A 163 -3.69 -11.80 3.40
CA GLY A 163 -2.94 -11.59 2.17
C GLY A 163 -1.44 -11.52 2.44
N ILE A 164 -0.65 -11.95 1.48
CA ILE A 164 0.80 -11.71 1.48
C ILE A 164 1.12 -10.62 0.47
N THR A 165 1.91 -9.64 0.90
CA THR A 165 2.57 -8.68 0.00
C THR A 165 4.04 -9.06 -0.12
N TYR A 166 4.49 -9.26 -1.36
CA TYR A 166 5.86 -9.58 -1.72
C TYR A 166 6.40 -8.49 -2.63
N VAL A 167 7.49 -7.83 -2.23
CA VAL A 167 8.15 -6.83 -3.06
C VAL A 167 9.36 -7.44 -3.75
N VAL A 168 9.31 -7.53 -5.08
CA VAL A 168 10.41 -8.06 -5.89
C VAL A 168 11.52 -7.02 -5.98
N THR A 169 12.72 -7.43 -5.57
CA THR A 169 13.96 -6.65 -5.62
C THR A 169 15.05 -7.48 -6.27
N PRO A 170 16.22 -6.92 -6.60
CA PRO A 170 17.34 -7.73 -7.11
C PRO A 170 17.80 -8.86 -6.19
N SER A 171 17.49 -8.78 -4.90
CA SER A 171 17.95 -9.78 -3.92
C SER A 171 17.02 -10.98 -3.75
N ASN A 172 15.82 -10.97 -4.34
CA ASN A 172 14.81 -12.00 -4.17
C ASN A 172 14.03 -12.37 -5.44
N ALA A 173 14.38 -11.78 -6.59
CA ALA A 173 13.67 -11.99 -7.86
C ALA A 173 13.66 -13.45 -8.33
N ASP A 174 14.66 -14.24 -7.96
CA ASP A 174 14.82 -15.65 -8.28
C ASP A 174 14.18 -16.61 -7.26
N HIS A 175 13.52 -16.08 -6.22
CA HIS A 175 12.93 -16.85 -5.11
C HIS A 175 11.40 -16.75 -5.00
N VAL A 176 10.72 -16.14 -5.96
CA VAL A 176 9.27 -15.91 -5.92
C VAL A 176 8.49 -17.22 -5.88
N ALA A 177 8.75 -18.12 -6.86
CA ALA A 177 8.07 -19.41 -6.93
C ALA A 177 8.45 -20.31 -5.76
N ASP A 178 9.73 -20.33 -5.37
CA ASP A 178 10.19 -21.12 -4.23
C ASP A 178 9.46 -20.75 -2.93
N PHE A 179 9.28 -19.45 -2.69
CA PHE A 179 8.55 -18.97 -1.53
C PHE A 179 7.06 -19.34 -1.57
N PHE A 180 6.34 -19.00 -2.64
CA PHE A 180 4.88 -19.20 -2.67
C PHE A 180 4.46 -20.66 -2.86
N LEU A 181 5.25 -21.47 -3.54
CA LEU A 181 4.87 -22.85 -3.85
C LEU A 181 5.44 -23.88 -2.86
N ARG A 182 6.48 -23.51 -2.11
CA ARG A 182 7.17 -24.42 -1.17
C ARG A 182 7.39 -23.81 0.22
N GLY A 183 7.52 -22.50 0.32
CA GLY A 183 7.89 -21.79 1.56
C GLY A 183 6.75 -21.41 2.47
N ILE A 184 5.51 -21.31 1.93
CA ILE A 184 4.31 -20.95 2.68
C ILE A 184 3.12 -21.83 2.28
N ASP A 185 2.25 -22.11 3.24
CA ASP A 185 0.99 -22.79 2.95
C ASP A 185 -0.02 -21.81 2.33
N LEU A 186 -0.22 -21.92 1.01
CA LEU A 186 -1.17 -21.09 0.28
C LEU A 186 -2.62 -21.25 0.76
N SER A 187 -2.99 -22.38 1.40
CA SER A 187 -4.37 -22.58 1.89
C SER A 187 -4.77 -21.60 3.00
N LEU A 188 -3.79 -20.98 3.66
CA LEU A 188 -4.01 -19.95 4.66
C LEU A 188 -4.39 -18.59 4.06
N LEU A 189 -4.18 -18.40 2.75
CA LEU A 189 -4.25 -17.09 2.09
C LEU A 189 -5.54 -16.91 1.32
N SER A 190 -6.11 -15.74 1.41
CA SER A 190 -7.20 -15.26 0.55
C SER A 190 -6.66 -14.46 -0.64
N CYS A 191 -5.49 -13.87 -0.49
CA CYS A 191 -4.89 -12.97 -1.48
C CYS A 191 -3.36 -13.12 -1.53
N VAL A 192 -2.79 -12.89 -2.71
CA VAL A 192 -1.36 -12.70 -2.94
C VAL A 192 -1.18 -11.43 -3.76
N SER A 193 -0.33 -10.51 -3.28
CA SER A 193 0.11 -9.32 -4.02
C SER A 193 1.61 -9.39 -4.26
N ILE A 194 2.04 -9.42 -5.51
CA ILE A 194 3.45 -9.36 -5.90
C ILE A 194 3.70 -8.04 -6.62
N GLU A 195 4.53 -7.21 -6.02
CA GLU A 195 4.82 -5.88 -6.50
C GLU A 195 6.30 -5.80 -6.91
N LEU A 196 6.58 -5.44 -8.16
CA LEU A 196 7.93 -5.07 -8.51
C LEU A 196 8.32 -3.82 -7.73
N GLN A 197 9.53 -3.75 -7.23
CA GLN A 197 9.99 -2.61 -6.43
C GLN A 197 9.68 -1.29 -7.15
N SER A 198 8.83 -0.47 -6.55
CA SER A 198 8.51 0.85 -7.08
C SER A 198 9.72 1.76 -6.99
N TYR A 199 10.00 2.49 -8.08
CA TYR A 199 11.08 3.46 -8.12
C TYR A 199 10.80 4.55 -9.15
N ALA A 200 11.44 5.68 -8.97
CA ALA A 200 11.48 6.78 -9.94
C ALA A 200 12.91 7.05 -10.36
N THR A 201 13.12 7.54 -11.57
CA THR A 201 14.42 8.09 -11.95
C THR A 201 14.62 9.48 -11.36
N ARG A 202 15.86 9.94 -11.29
CA ARG A 202 16.17 11.29 -10.83
C ARG A 202 15.49 12.36 -11.69
N GLU A 203 15.46 12.16 -12.99
CA GLU A 203 14.83 13.08 -13.96
C GLU A 203 13.33 13.19 -13.72
N GLN A 204 12.66 12.06 -13.41
CA GLN A 204 11.23 12.07 -13.09
C GLN A 204 10.94 12.80 -11.79
N ALA A 205 11.74 12.55 -10.74
CA ALA A 205 11.57 13.23 -9.46
C ALA A 205 11.80 14.74 -9.60
N GLN A 206 12.80 15.17 -10.36
CA GLN A 206 13.06 16.57 -10.66
C GLN A 206 11.91 17.21 -11.46
N ALA A 207 11.44 16.56 -12.52
CA ALA A 207 10.32 17.05 -13.33
C ALA A 207 9.02 17.11 -12.50
N TYR A 208 8.81 16.18 -11.59
CA TYR A 208 7.69 16.22 -10.64
C TYR A 208 7.80 17.41 -9.67
N GLY A 209 8.96 17.63 -9.08
CA GLY A 209 9.21 18.78 -8.20
C GLY A 209 8.96 20.10 -8.93
N GLN A 210 9.42 20.23 -10.18
CA GLN A 210 9.16 21.40 -11.00
C GLN A 210 7.67 21.59 -11.29
N ALA A 211 6.93 20.52 -11.59
CA ALA A 211 5.49 20.59 -11.82
C ALA A 211 4.74 21.03 -10.54
N LEU A 212 5.10 20.47 -9.37
CA LEU A 212 4.50 20.86 -8.11
C LEU A 212 4.81 22.30 -7.72
N SER A 213 6.05 22.75 -7.93
CA SER A 213 6.43 24.15 -7.67
C SER A 213 5.64 25.10 -8.56
N THR A 214 5.58 24.82 -9.86
CA THR A 214 4.94 25.72 -10.86
C THR A 214 3.43 25.81 -10.68
N HIS A 215 2.75 24.67 -10.45
CA HIS A 215 1.28 24.63 -10.46
C HIS A 215 0.66 24.69 -9.07
N PHE A 216 1.42 24.35 -8.02
CA PHE A 216 0.88 24.19 -6.67
C PHE A 216 1.69 24.93 -5.59
N GLY A 217 2.81 25.57 -5.94
CA GLY A 217 3.65 26.31 -5.01
C GLY A 217 4.36 25.41 -3.96
N VAL A 218 4.57 24.13 -4.27
CA VAL A 218 5.27 23.19 -3.37
C VAL A 218 6.77 23.34 -3.59
N ALA A 219 7.53 23.62 -2.54
CA ALA A 219 8.96 23.91 -2.60
C ALA A 219 9.87 22.68 -2.58
N SER A 220 9.41 21.55 -2.04
CA SER A 220 10.23 20.34 -1.89
C SER A 220 9.39 19.07 -2.00
N THR A 221 10.03 17.97 -2.42
CA THR A 221 9.39 16.67 -2.66
C THR A 221 10.16 15.53 -1.98
N PRO A 222 10.24 15.52 -0.64
CA PRO A 222 11.00 14.52 0.12
C PRO A 222 10.46 13.10 -0.09
N CYS A 223 9.16 12.93 -0.21
CA CYS A 223 8.55 11.63 -0.47
C CYS A 223 9.01 11.07 -1.81
N ALA A 224 8.92 11.84 -2.90
CA ALA A 224 9.38 11.41 -4.21
C ALA A 224 10.87 11.06 -4.23
N ASN A 225 11.69 11.80 -3.49
CA ASN A 225 13.13 11.52 -3.38
C ASN A 225 13.41 10.14 -2.73
N GLY A 226 12.57 9.66 -1.83
CA GLY A 226 12.67 8.33 -1.23
C GLY A 226 12.50 7.18 -2.25
N TYR A 227 11.90 7.46 -3.39
CA TYR A 227 11.71 6.49 -4.49
C TYR A 227 12.83 6.52 -5.54
N VAL A 228 13.75 7.50 -5.51
CA VAL A 228 14.76 7.64 -6.55
C VAL A 228 15.74 6.48 -6.51
N ARG A 229 15.84 5.76 -7.62
CA ARG A 229 16.80 4.66 -7.84
C ARG A 229 17.38 4.77 -9.25
N ASP A 230 18.61 4.29 -9.41
CA ASP A 230 19.21 4.07 -10.72
C ASP A 230 18.64 2.74 -11.28
N PRO A 231 18.04 2.73 -12.49
CA PRO A 231 17.57 1.49 -13.11
C PRO A 231 18.65 0.41 -13.25
N ALA A 232 19.92 0.78 -13.29
CA ALA A 232 21.03 -0.14 -13.39
C ALA A 232 21.10 -1.16 -12.23
N ILE A 233 20.53 -0.83 -11.04
CA ILE A 233 20.49 -1.77 -9.92
C ILE A 233 19.68 -3.05 -10.23
N PHE A 234 18.77 -2.98 -11.20
CA PHE A 234 17.92 -4.10 -11.61
C PHE A 234 18.50 -4.93 -12.76
N SER A 235 19.66 -4.54 -13.31
CA SER A 235 20.25 -5.20 -14.49
C SER A 235 20.61 -6.66 -14.28
N GLY A 236 20.81 -7.11 -13.03
CA GLY A 236 21.11 -8.50 -12.68
C GLY A 236 19.89 -9.41 -12.57
N ILE A 237 18.66 -8.89 -12.74
CA ILE A 237 17.44 -9.71 -12.70
C ILE A 237 17.28 -10.45 -14.02
N ASP A 238 17.14 -11.79 -13.96
CA ASP A 238 16.72 -12.62 -15.10
C ASP A 238 15.21 -12.41 -15.31
N MET A 239 14.87 -11.63 -16.34
CA MET A 239 13.47 -11.25 -16.62
C MET A 239 12.64 -12.43 -17.12
N GLU A 240 13.22 -13.35 -17.85
CA GLU A 240 12.59 -14.59 -18.33
C GLU A 240 12.24 -15.49 -17.13
N ALA A 241 13.21 -15.74 -16.27
CA ALA A 241 13.01 -16.57 -15.07
C ALA A 241 12.01 -15.92 -14.09
N LEU A 242 12.11 -14.62 -13.86
CA LEU A 242 11.14 -13.90 -13.00
C LEU A 242 9.73 -13.98 -13.55
N THR A 243 9.55 -13.71 -14.85
CA THR A 243 8.22 -13.77 -15.49
C THR A 243 7.62 -15.16 -15.38
N ALA A 244 8.41 -16.21 -15.65
CA ALA A 244 7.96 -17.59 -15.52
C ALA A 244 7.49 -17.91 -14.09
N GLN A 245 8.23 -17.48 -13.06
CA GLN A 245 7.84 -17.65 -11.66
C GLN A 245 6.52 -16.91 -11.32
N LEU A 246 6.36 -15.67 -11.79
CA LEU A 246 5.14 -14.89 -11.55
C LEU A 246 3.91 -15.58 -12.19
N VAL A 247 4.04 -16.08 -13.40
CA VAL A 247 2.98 -16.83 -14.11
C VAL A 247 2.64 -18.13 -13.35
N GLU A 248 3.63 -18.87 -12.89
CA GLU A 248 3.44 -20.11 -12.12
C GLU A 248 2.68 -19.85 -10.81
N VAL A 249 3.07 -18.83 -10.05
CA VAL A 249 2.39 -18.44 -8.81
C VAL A 249 0.96 -17.98 -9.09
N SER A 250 0.75 -17.18 -10.13
CA SER A 250 -0.58 -16.73 -10.55
C SER A 250 -1.50 -17.92 -10.86
N ALA A 251 -1.00 -18.91 -11.62
CA ALA A 251 -1.74 -20.12 -11.94
C ALA A 251 -2.07 -20.94 -10.68
N ALA A 252 -1.12 -21.08 -9.75
CA ALA A 252 -1.32 -21.80 -8.50
C ALA A 252 -2.36 -21.11 -7.59
N CYS A 253 -2.40 -19.78 -7.58
CA CYS A 253 -3.42 -18.99 -6.89
C CYS A 253 -4.80 -19.21 -7.52
N ALA A 254 -4.90 -19.12 -8.85
CA ALA A 254 -6.14 -19.31 -9.58
C ALA A 254 -6.77 -20.69 -9.34
N GLN A 255 -5.95 -21.75 -9.34
CA GLN A 255 -6.39 -23.13 -9.05
C GLN A 255 -6.99 -23.29 -7.64
N ARG A 256 -6.59 -22.45 -6.69
CA ARG A 256 -7.03 -22.47 -5.29
C ARG A 256 -8.09 -21.41 -4.95
N GLY A 257 -8.53 -20.62 -5.94
CA GLY A 257 -9.47 -19.51 -5.71
C GLY A 257 -8.88 -18.36 -4.88
N ILE A 258 -7.55 -18.24 -4.82
CA ILE A 258 -6.84 -17.14 -4.16
C ILE A 258 -6.78 -15.95 -5.11
N LEU A 259 -7.12 -14.76 -4.63
CA LEU A 259 -6.97 -13.54 -5.42
C LEU A 259 -5.49 -13.24 -5.64
N PHE A 260 -5.08 -13.22 -6.89
CA PHE A 260 -3.74 -12.84 -7.27
C PHE A 260 -3.73 -11.42 -7.82
N HIS A 261 -2.82 -10.61 -7.31
CA HIS A 261 -2.53 -9.28 -7.80
C HIS A 261 -1.05 -9.15 -8.10
N SER A 262 -0.72 -8.59 -9.24
CA SER A 262 0.65 -8.23 -9.58
C SER A 262 0.71 -6.81 -10.10
N GLN A 263 1.90 -6.23 -9.98
CA GLN A 263 2.20 -4.92 -10.48
C GLN A 263 3.58 -4.94 -11.14
N PRO A 264 3.62 -4.77 -12.47
CA PRO A 264 2.51 -4.60 -13.43
C PRO A 264 1.57 -5.81 -13.53
N GLN A 265 0.37 -5.62 -14.09
CA GLN A 265 -0.64 -6.71 -14.23
C GLN A 265 -0.30 -7.69 -15.35
N THR A 266 0.28 -7.20 -16.45
CA THR A 266 0.63 -8.03 -17.60
C THR A 266 1.98 -8.70 -17.38
N LEU A 267 1.94 -10.03 -17.19
CA LEU A 267 3.11 -10.86 -16.90
C LEU A 267 3.75 -11.36 -18.21
N GLU A 268 4.33 -10.43 -18.96
CA GLU A 268 5.10 -10.71 -20.18
C GLU A 268 6.54 -10.23 -19.98
N VAL A 269 7.51 -11.00 -20.49
CA VAL A 269 8.94 -10.74 -20.30
C VAL A 269 9.32 -9.31 -20.69
N GLU A 270 8.88 -8.86 -21.86
CA GLU A 270 9.21 -7.51 -22.35
C GLU A 270 8.55 -6.42 -21.51
N ASN A 271 7.34 -6.67 -20.97
CA ASN A 271 6.66 -5.75 -20.08
C ASN A 271 7.42 -5.60 -18.75
N ILE A 272 7.87 -6.70 -18.15
CA ILE A 272 8.69 -6.73 -16.93
C ILE A 272 10.05 -6.04 -17.18
N ARG A 273 10.69 -6.32 -18.32
CA ARG A 273 11.94 -5.68 -18.74
C ARG A 273 11.78 -4.17 -18.90
N ASN A 274 10.71 -3.72 -19.54
CA ASN A 274 10.40 -2.30 -19.70
C ASN A 274 10.18 -1.61 -18.35
N TYR A 275 9.55 -2.28 -17.39
CA TYR A 275 9.39 -1.77 -16.03
C TYR A 275 10.76 -1.48 -15.38
N PHE A 276 11.62 -2.47 -15.28
CA PHE A 276 12.91 -2.35 -14.59
C PHE A 276 13.96 -1.51 -15.34
N SER A 277 13.78 -1.28 -16.64
CA SER A 277 14.68 -0.41 -17.42
C SER A 277 14.16 1.01 -17.58
N ALA A 278 13.15 1.42 -16.80
CA ALA A 278 12.48 2.73 -16.88
C ALA A 278 11.91 3.07 -18.26
N ARG A 279 11.66 2.08 -19.11
CA ARG A 279 11.01 2.26 -20.42
C ARG A 279 9.49 2.19 -20.31
N TRP A 280 8.92 2.87 -19.31
CA TRP A 280 7.49 2.79 -18.96
C TRP A 280 6.55 3.23 -20.08
N GLN A 281 7.04 4.04 -21.02
CA GLN A 281 6.26 4.44 -22.21
C GLN A 281 5.98 3.27 -23.17
N ALA A 282 6.79 2.20 -23.11
CA ALA A 282 6.65 1.00 -23.91
C ALA A 282 5.85 -0.10 -23.22
N MET A 283 5.39 0.11 -21.99
CA MET A 283 4.65 -0.89 -21.24
C MET A 283 3.20 -1.05 -21.73
N ILE A 284 2.73 -2.30 -21.72
CA ILE A 284 1.36 -2.69 -22.12
C ILE A 284 0.34 -2.06 -21.15
N ASP A 285 0.62 -2.11 -19.85
CA ASP A 285 -0.29 -1.62 -18.79
C ASP A 285 -0.32 -0.10 -18.65
N ARG A 286 0.34 0.62 -19.55
CA ARG A 286 0.44 2.07 -19.49
C ARG A 286 -0.91 2.76 -19.42
N ARG A 287 -1.06 3.67 -18.47
CA ARG A 287 -2.26 4.48 -18.29
C ARG A 287 -2.01 5.93 -18.65
N SER A 288 -3.05 6.60 -19.09
CA SER A 288 -3.06 8.03 -19.39
C SER A 288 -3.77 8.86 -18.33
N ARG A 289 -4.43 8.22 -17.35
CA ARG A 289 -5.25 8.88 -16.32
C ARG A 289 -5.14 8.17 -14.99
N CYS A 290 -5.33 8.94 -13.90
CA CYS A 290 -5.41 8.44 -12.54
C CYS A 290 -6.80 8.74 -11.96
N ALA A 291 -7.48 7.74 -11.41
CA ALA A 291 -8.78 7.91 -10.74
C ALA A 291 -8.66 8.08 -9.22
N ILE A 292 -7.50 7.84 -8.65
CA ILE A 292 -7.27 7.83 -7.19
C ILE A 292 -7.75 9.11 -6.50
N PRO A 293 -7.48 10.34 -7.01
CA PRO A 293 -7.94 11.58 -6.37
C PRO A 293 -9.46 11.76 -6.30
N TRP A 294 -10.22 10.92 -6.97
CA TRP A 294 -11.69 10.92 -6.90
C TRP A 294 -12.25 9.80 -6.01
N ILE A 295 -11.37 8.97 -5.47
CA ILE A 295 -11.74 7.77 -4.72
C ILE A 295 -11.13 7.80 -3.32
N THR A 296 -9.88 8.25 -3.17
CA THR A 296 -9.06 8.08 -1.99
C THR A 296 -8.73 9.40 -1.32
N ALA A 297 -8.89 9.46 0.00
CA ALA A 297 -8.24 10.43 0.88
C ALA A 297 -7.21 9.70 1.71
N GLU A 298 -5.98 10.21 1.73
CA GLU A 298 -4.88 9.68 2.54
C GLU A 298 -4.44 10.72 3.56
N ILE A 299 -4.34 10.32 4.82
CA ILE A 299 -4.02 11.17 5.94
C ILE A 299 -2.65 10.75 6.47
N SER A 300 -1.69 11.66 6.46
CA SER A 300 -0.35 11.40 7.01
C SER A 300 -0.36 11.39 8.55
N ALA A 301 0.68 10.85 9.16
CA ALA A 301 0.87 10.90 10.62
C ALA A 301 0.99 12.33 11.17
N ARG A 302 1.08 13.34 10.30
CA ARG A 302 1.09 14.78 10.62
C ARG A 302 -0.28 15.46 10.39
N GLY A 303 -1.30 14.68 10.04
CA GLY A 303 -2.64 15.19 9.76
C GLY A 303 -2.82 15.79 8.37
N GLU A 304 -1.79 15.81 7.54
CA GLU A 304 -1.88 16.29 6.17
C GLU A 304 -2.72 15.34 5.33
N VAL A 305 -3.64 15.88 4.55
CA VAL A 305 -4.48 15.11 3.65
C VAL A 305 -3.92 15.21 2.24
N THR A 306 -3.67 14.06 1.65
CA THR A 306 -3.31 13.89 0.23
C THR A 306 -4.31 12.98 -0.45
N THR A 307 -4.17 12.79 -1.76
CA THR A 307 -4.96 11.82 -2.50
C THR A 307 -4.07 10.83 -3.25
N CYS A 308 -2.75 11.01 -3.15
CA CYS A 308 -1.80 10.13 -3.79
C CYS A 308 -1.25 9.14 -2.78
N HIS A 309 -1.53 7.86 -2.97
CA HIS A 309 -1.07 6.79 -2.08
C HIS A 309 0.47 6.62 -2.09
N THR A 310 1.14 7.07 -3.13
CA THR A 310 2.58 6.86 -3.31
C THR A 310 3.39 8.13 -3.07
N PHE A 311 2.90 9.29 -3.55
CA PHE A 311 3.64 10.55 -3.47
C PHE A 311 2.86 11.58 -2.66
N ASN A 312 3.18 11.70 -1.37
CA ASN A 312 2.48 12.55 -0.42
C ASN A 312 2.99 13.98 -0.38
N ASP A 313 3.77 14.40 -1.40
CA ASP A 313 4.38 15.73 -1.45
C ASP A 313 3.40 16.88 -1.74
N LEU A 314 2.13 16.57 -2.05
CA LEU A 314 1.10 17.57 -2.34
C LEU A 314 -0.07 17.46 -1.36
N PRO A 315 0.01 18.04 -0.15
CA PRO A 315 -1.11 18.12 0.76
C PRO A 315 -2.20 19.07 0.20
N VAL A 316 -3.45 18.63 0.32
CA VAL A 316 -4.65 19.39 -0.08
C VAL A 316 -5.39 20.00 1.11
N GLY A 317 -4.95 19.71 2.32
CA GLY A 317 -5.45 20.25 3.59
C GLY A 317 -4.85 19.51 4.78
N ASN A 318 -5.30 19.84 5.99
CA ASN A 318 -4.85 19.22 7.23
C ASN A 318 -6.04 18.98 8.18
N ILE A 319 -6.18 17.78 8.75
CA ILE A 319 -7.29 17.40 9.63
C ILE A 319 -7.22 18.05 11.02
N HIS A 320 -6.10 18.67 11.38
CA HIS A 320 -6.00 19.51 12.56
C HIS A 320 -6.76 20.83 12.39
N GLU A 321 -6.92 21.31 11.15
CA GLU A 321 -7.49 22.61 10.82
C GLU A 321 -8.94 22.50 10.34
N HIS A 322 -9.23 21.47 9.53
CA HIS A 322 -10.53 21.29 8.88
C HIS A 322 -11.00 19.84 8.98
N SER A 323 -12.31 19.61 8.82
CA SER A 323 -12.83 18.26 8.70
C SER A 323 -12.36 17.61 7.39
N LEU A 324 -12.23 16.26 7.38
CA LEU A 324 -11.82 15.53 6.18
C LEU A 324 -12.81 15.79 5.01
N LEU A 325 -14.12 15.86 5.30
CA LEU A 325 -15.12 16.08 4.27
C LEU A 325 -15.10 17.53 3.72
N ASP A 326 -14.70 18.52 4.51
CA ASP A 326 -14.49 19.88 4.02
C ASP A 326 -13.27 19.95 3.11
N ILE A 327 -12.16 19.29 3.50
CA ILE A 327 -10.96 19.16 2.66
C ILE A 327 -11.29 18.44 1.35
N TRP A 328 -12.10 17.34 1.41
CA TRP A 328 -12.51 16.58 0.24
C TRP A 328 -13.28 17.39 -0.80
N ARG A 329 -14.00 18.42 -0.35
CA ARG A 329 -14.76 19.35 -1.19
C ARG A 329 -14.02 20.66 -1.46
N GLY A 330 -12.84 20.82 -0.86
CA GLY A 330 -12.04 22.05 -0.88
C GLY A 330 -11.45 22.40 -2.24
N GLU A 331 -11.11 23.67 -2.42
CA GLU A 331 -10.59 24.20 -3.68
C GLU A 331 -9.23 23.62 -4.06
N ARG A 332 -8.38 23.30 -3.07
CA ARG A 332 -7.06 22.72 -3.31
C ARG A 332 -7.17 21.35 -3.99
N LEU A 333 -8.12 20.53 -3.55
CA LEU A 333 -8.37 19.22 -4.18
C LEU A 333 -9.01 19.38 -5.56
N LYS A 334 -9.89 20.36 -5.76
CA LYS A 334 -10.44 20.67 -7.10
C LYS A 334 -9.34 21.09 -8.07
N GLN A 335 -8.39 21.92 -7.63
CA GLN A 335 -7.23 22.30 -8.42
C GLN A 335 -6.40 21.09 -8.85
N LEU A 336 -6.10 20.17 -7.91
CA LEU A 336 -5.39 18.93 -8.19
C LEU A 336 -6.15 18.05 -9.20
N ARG A 337 -7.46 17.86 -8.98
CA ARG A 337 -8.32 17.11 -9.90
C ARG A 337 -8.36 17.75 -11.29
N GLY A 338 -8.41 19.07 -11.35
CA GLY A 338 -8.32 19.84 -12.61
C GLY A 338 -7.04 19.51 -13.38
N TYR A 339 -5.90 19.61 -12.71
CA TYR A 339 -4.61 19.25 -13.31
C TYR A 339 -4.57 17.80 -13.84
N LEU A 340 -5.03 16.84 -13.04
CA LEU A 340 -4.98 15.43 -13.38
C LEU A 340 -6.03 14.98 -14.43
N ARG A 341 -7.01 15.83 -14.76
CA ARG A 341 -7.86 15.61 -15.93
C ARG A 341 -7.13 15.84 -17.24
N GLU A 342 -6.22 16.79 -17.25
CA GLU A 342 -5.47 17.17 -18.43
C GLU A 342 -4.20 16.31 -18.61
N GLN A 343 -3.48 16.02 -17.53
CA GLN A 343 -2.20 15.32 -17.58
C GLN A 343 -1.84 14.66 -16.26
N LEU A 344 -1.01 13.63 -16.33
CA LEU A 344 -0.40 13.00 -15.15
C LEU A 344 0.88 13.77 -14.76
N PHE A 345 1.26 13.65 -13.48
CA PHE A 345 2.59 14.08 -13.07
C PHE A 345 3.67 13.19 -13.69
N PRO A 346 4.87 13.74 -13.99
CA PRO A 346 5.97 12.96 -14.57
C PRO A 346 6.33 11.70 -13.77
N ILE A 347 6.17 11.73 -12.45
CA ILE A 347 6.49 10.64 -11.54
C ILE A 347 5.38 9.56 -11.45
N CYS A 348 4.19 9.77 -12.00
CA CYS A 348 3.06 8.85 -11.85
C CYS A 348 3.37 7.42 -12.30
N THR A 349 4.30 7.24 -13.23
CA THR A 349 4.74 5.90 -13.69
C THR A 349 5.48 5.11 -12.62
N ALA A 350 5.99 5.74 -11.57
CA ALA A 350 6.62 5.07 -10.43
C ALA A 350 5.60 4.55 -9.40
N CYS A 351 4.31 4.83 -9.59
CA CYS A 351 3.26 4.51 -8.63
C CYS A 351 2.78 3.06 -8.74
N CYS A 352 2.70 2.36 -7.62
CA CYS A 352 2.15 1.01 -7.55
C CYS A 352 0.69 0.94 -8.06
N ARG A 353 -0.15 1.90 -7.82
CA ARG A 353 -1.53 1.94 -8.30
C ARG A 353 -1.65 2.22 -9.79
N TYR A 354 -0.62 2.78 -10.40
CA TYR A 354 -0.58 3.03 -11.84
C TYR A 354 -0.60 1.74 -12.65
N TRP A 355 0.19 0.75 -12.23
CA TRP A 355 0.37 -0.53 -12.93
C TRP A 355 -0.57 -1.63 -12.43
N GLY A 356 -1.05 -1.54 -11.20
CA GLY A 356 -1.87 -2.56 -10.53
C GLY A 356 -3.38 -2.46 -10.76
N GLY A 357 -3.84 -1.50 -11.53
CA GLY A 357 -5.28 -1.35 -11.77
C GLY A 357 -6.06 -0.75 -10.60
N ALA A 358 -6.12 0.55 -10.48
CA ALA A 358 -6.99 1.27 -9.55
C ALA A 358 -8.51 1.10 -9.81
N GLY A 359 -8.91 0.02 -10.48
CA GLY A 359 -10.31 -0.30 -10.75
C GLY A 359 -10.85 -1.49 -9.98
N ALA A 360 -9.99 -2.18 -9.25
CA ALA A 360 -10.39 -3.35 -8.49
C ALA A 360 -10.21 -3.12 -6.98
N LEU A 361 -10.87 -2.12 -6.43
CA LEU A 361 -11.43 -2.34 -5.09
C LEU A 361 -12.39 -3.53 -5.27
N PRO A 362 -12.20 -4.66 -4.56
CA PRO A 362 -13.19 -5.71 -4.61
C PRO A 362 -14.52 -5.08 -4.23
N ALA A 363 -15.52 -5.23 -5.12
CA ALA A 363 -16.88 -4.83 -4.78
C ALA A 363 -17.19 -5.42 -3.39
N PRO A 364 -17.80 -4.63 -2.48
CA PRO A 364 -18.15 -5.15 -1.17
C PRO A 364 -18.98 -6.41 -1.38
N ARG A 365 -18.44 -7.56 -0.98
CA ARG A 365 -19.21 -8.81 -0.99
C ARG A 365 -20.40 -8.59 -0.07
N LYS A 366 -21.61 -8.68 -0.63
CA LYS A 366 -22.84 -8.68 0.17
C LYS A 366 -22.62 -9.71 1.29
N ARG A 367 -22.73 -9.26 2.53
CA ARG A 367 -22.79 -10.17 3.67
C ARG A 367 -24.05 -10.99 3.48
N ASP A 368 -23.90 -12.29 3.32
CA ASP A 368 -25.01 -13.21 3.54
C ASP A 368 -25.40 -13.04 5.03
N ALA A 369 -26.67 -12.74 5.24
CA ALA A 369 -27.27 -12.46 6.53
C ALA A 369 -27.26 -13.74 7.43
#